data_76905755ef736e285db912d1510669b0
#
_entry.id   76905755ef736e285db912d1510669b0
#
_cell.length_a   1.000
_cell.length_b   1.000
_cell.length_c   1.000
_cell.angle_alpha   90.00
_cell.angle_beta   90.00
_cell.angle_gamma   90.00
#
_symmetry.space_group_name_H-M   'P 1'
#
loop_
_entity.id
_entity.type
_entity.pdbx_description
1 polymer ?
#
loop_
_entity_poly.entity_id
_entity_poly.type
_entity_poly.pdbx_seq_one_letter_code
_entity_poly.pdbx_strand_id
1 'polypeptide(L)'
;WYLRMLRDSPAAAERLCHILSSSRYITDLLEDAPTSITWLDKVADLQPLSAGALKAEITSLLSRHEDSADAMRAVRYLRRREILRIAMGDALNLLSVQQVCTGLATVDERTIGAALALAEREEVKAGERDEETAPQKSDAPQSDSQDAAGESSEDEQQNPLLTEITVIAMGRLGGAENGFGSDADVMFVHRPVEGADEKEAQAQANRIVNRLMQLIKQPVRPAIRAERPLEVDADLRPEGKQGALVRSLDSYRAYY
;
A
#
# COMPACT_ATOMS: atom_id res chain seq x y z
N TRP A 1 -6.97 -18.25 27.57
CA TRP A 1 -7.93 -17.15 27.59
C TRP A 1 -9.13 -17.38 26.64
N TYR A 2 -8.93 -17.87 25.40
CA TYR A 2 -10.00 -18.04 24.41
C TYR A 2 -11.04 -19.10 24.83
N LEU A 3 -10.61 -20.20 25.47
CA LEU A 3 -11.54 -21.21 26.00
C LEU A 3 -12.47 -20.63 27.09
N ARG A 4 -11.96 -19.68 27.89
CA ARG A 4 -12.78 -18.99 28.88
C ARG A 4 -13.81 -18.10 28.17
N MET A 5 -13.40 -17.34 27.17
CA MET A 5 -14.29 -16.50 26.36
C MET A 5 -15.41 -17.34 25.70
N LEU A 6 -15.06 -18.47 25.06
CA LEU A 6 -16.05 -19.35 24.43
C LEU A 6 -17.03 -19.98 25.46
N ARG A 7 -16.55 -20.29 26.67
CA ARG A 7 -17.40 -20.75 27.76
C ARG A 7 -18.36 -19.65 28.18
N ASP A 8 -17.89 -18.43 28.26
CA ASP A 8 -18.64 -17.28 28.82
C ASP A 8 -19.54 -16.62 27.73
N SER A 9 -19.30 -16.92 26.43
CA SER A 9 -20.09 -16.42 25.28
C SER A 9 -20.52 -17.59 24.37
N PRO A 10 -21.71 -18.19 24.65
CA PRO A 10 -22.26 -19.25 23.79
C PRO A 10 -22.42 -18.84 22.33
N ALA A 11 -22.78 -17.57 22.07
CA ALA A 11 -22.89 -17.04 20.71
C ALA A 11 -21.55 -17.02 19.97
N ALA A 12 -20.44 -16.70 20.62
CA ALA A 12 -19.11 -16.77 20.04
C ALA A 12 -18.71 -18.21 19.72
N ALA A 13 -19.05 -19.15 20.60
CA ALA A 13 -18.79 -20.58 20.39
C ALA A 13 -19.56 -21.12 19.17
N GLU A 14 -20.85 -20.78 19.06
CA GLU A 14 -21.69 -21.16 17.92
C GLU A 14 -21.16 -20.61 16.60
N ARG A 15 -20.80 -19.32 16.56
CA ARG A 15 -20.19 -18.67 15.39
C ARG A 15 -18.87 -19.34 14.99
N LEU A 16 -18.02 -19.67 15.97
CA LEU A 16 -16.77 -20.38 15.70
C LEU A 16 -17.02 -21.75 15.10
N CYS A 17 -17.93 -22.54 15.64
CA CYS A 17 -18.31 -23.85 15.09
C CYS A 17 -18.83 -23.73 13.66
N HIS A 18 -19.67 -22.73 13.39
CA HIS A 18 -20.17 -22.47 12.04
C HIS A 18 -19.02 -22.17 11.05
N ILE A 19 -18.10 -21.28 11.40
CA ILE A 19 -16.95 -20.93 10.57
C ILE A 19 -16.07 -22.15 10.30
N LEU A 20 -15.69 -22.88 11.35
CA LEU A 20 -14.81 -24.04 11.21
C LEU A 20 -15.41 -25.17 10.39
N SER A 21 -16.73 -25.27 10.39
CA SER A 21 -17.45 -26.28 9.58
C SER A 21 -17.69 -25.85 8.13
N SER A 22 -17.68 -24.53 7.85
CA SER A 22 -18.07 -23.99 6.54
C SER A 22 -16.90 -23.62 5.64
N SER A 23 -15.73 -23.23 6.19
CA SER A 23 -14.64 -22.67 5.40
C SER A 23 -13.25 -23.10 5.87
N ARG A 24 -12.60 -23.97 5.08
CA ARG A 24 -11.19 -24.32 5.32
C ARG A 24 -10.28 -23.10 5.21
N TYR A 25 -10.56 -22.20 4.27
CA TYR A 25 -9.77 -20.99 4.08
C TYR A 25 -9.75 -20.11 5.35
N ILE A 26 -10.90 -19.90 5.96
CA ILE A 26 -10.97 -19.12 7.22
C ILE A 26 -10.27 -19.85 8.35
N THR A 27 -10.41 -21.19 8.41
CA THR A 27 -9.71 -22.03 9.40
C THR A 27 -8.19 -21.86 9.29
N ASP A 28 -7.63 -21.95 8.08
CA ASP A 28 -6.19 -21.78 7.83
C ASP A 28 -5.71 -20.35 8.22
N LEU A 29 -6.55 -19.34 7.98
CA LEU A 29 -6.26 -17.95 8.42
C LEU A 29 -6.30 -17.81 9.94
N LEU A 30 -7.23 -18.46 10.62
CA LEU A 30 -7.40 -18.41 12.09
C LEU A 30 -6.26 -19.11 12.83
N GLU A 31 -5.71 -20.19 12.30
CA GLU A 31 -4.59 -20.91 12.93
C GLU A 31 -3.42 -19.98 13.25
N ASP A 32 -3.16 -18.99 12.39
CA ASP A 32 -2.06 -18.02 12.54
C ASP A 32 -2.48 -16.70 13.22
N ALA A 33 -3.76 -16.51 13.47
CA ALA A 33 -4.32 -15.34 14.12
C ALA A 33 -5.37 -15.71 15.17
N PRO A 34 -5.05 -16.56 16.17
CA PRO A 34 -6.03 -17.08 17.12
C PRO A 34 -6.67 -15.99 17.98
N THR A 35 -6.01 -14.83 18.13
CA THR A 35 -6.58 -13.68 18.82
C THR A 35 -7.80 -13.09 18.12
N SER A 36 -7.94 -13.30 16.80
CA SER A 36 -9.09 -12.85 16.02
C SER A 36 -10.41 -13.54 16.41
N ILE A 37 -10.35 -14.66 17.14
CA ILE A 37 -11.53 -15.32 17.73
C ILE A 37 -12.30 -14.36 18.64
N THR A 38 -11.65 -13.37 19.26
CA THR A 38 -12.33 -12.35 20.10
C THR A 38 -13.38 -11.55 19.33
N TRP A 39 -13.24 -11.37 18.03
CA TRP A 39 -14.22 -10.66 17.21
C TRP A 39 -15.57 -11.38 17.14
N LEU A 40 -15.59 -12.68 17.39
CA LEU A 40 -16.83 -13.48 17.42
C LEU A 40 -17.75 -13.15 18.57
N ASP A 41 -17.24 -12.52 19.63
CA ASP A 41 -18.05 -12.09 20.78
C ASP A 41 -18.95 -10.89 20.41
N LYS A 42 -18.42 -9.95 19.62
CA LYS A 42 -19.14 -8.74 19.20
C LYS A 42 -19.24 -8.64 17.69
N VAL A 43 -20.47 -8.71 17.17
CA VAL A 43 -20.74 -8.59 15.73
C VAL A 43 -20.13 -7.31 15.11
N ALA A 44 -20.09 -6.23 15.86
CA ALA A 44 -19.50 -4.97 15.41
C ALA A 44 -18.01 -5.09 15.05
N ASP A 45 -17.28 -6.00 15.71
CA ASP A 45 -15.85 -6.22 15.47
C ASP A 45 -15.57 -6.99 14.16
N LEU A 46 -16.62 -7.56 13.54
CA LEU A 46 -16.57 -8.25 12.24
C LEU A 46 -16.89 -7.33 11.06
N GLN A 47 -17.19 -6.05 11.31
CA GLN A 47 -17.36 -5.09 10.22
C GLN A 47 -16.00 -4.73 9.61
N PRO A 48 -15.89 -4.57 8.27
CA PRO A 48 -14.67 -4.10 7.63
C PRO A 48 -14.21 -2.76 8.22
N LEU A 49 -12.92 -2.58 8.39
CA LEU A 49 -12.39 -1.29 8.80
C LEU A 49 -12.66 -0.23 7.73
N SER A 50 -12.98 0.98 8.16
CA SER A 50 -13.12 2.10 7.23
C SER A 50 -11.78 2.44 6.56
N ALA A 51 -11.84 3.03 5.38
CA ALA A 51 -10.66 3.49 4.64
C ALA A 51 -9.77 4.43 5.47
N GLY A 52 -10.37 5.27 6.33
CA GLY A 52 -9.65 6.16 7.25
C GLY A 52 -8.92 5.39 8.36
N ALA A 53 -9.57 4.40 8.97
CA ALA A 53 -8.97 3.58 10.02
C ALA A 53 -7.80 2.75 9.46
N LEU A 54 -7.96 2.14 8.28
CA LEU A 54 -6.88 1.42 7.60
C LEU A 54 -5.71 2.34 7.25
N LYS A 55 -5.98 3.54 6.72
CA LYS A 55 -4.93 4.53 6.44
C LYS A 55 -4.14 4.89 7.70
N ALA A 56 -4.83 5.17 8.80
CA ALA A 56 -4.17 5.52 10.07
C ALA A 56 -3.30 4.37 10.60
N GLU A 57 -3.79 3.12 10.54
CA GLU A 57 -3.03 1.95 10.98
C GLU A 57 -1.79 1.72 10.09
N ILE A 58 -1.95 1.80 8.75
CA ILE A 58 -0.83 1.70 7.81
C ILE A 58 0.20 2.80 8.07
N THR A 59 -0.21 4.06 8.19
CA THR A 59 0.71 5.17 8.49
C THR A 59 1.51 4.89 9.76
N SER A 60 0.85 4.38 10.82
CA SER A 60 1.52 3.98 12.05
C SER A 60 2.48 2.79 11.87
N LEU A 61 2.19 1.85 10.97
CA LEU A 61 3.12 0.76 10.64
C LEU A 61 4.33 1.28 9.88
N LEU A 62 4.13 2.12 8.87
CA LEU A 62 5.22 2.68 8.06
C LEU A 62 6.17 3.54 8.89
N SER A 63 5.68 4.29 9.89
CA SER A 63 6.51 5.11 10.78
C SER A 63 7.35 4.31 11.77
N ARG A 64 6.96 3.07 12.11
CA ARG A 64 7.68 2.20 13.05
C ARG A 64 8.79 1.37 12.40
N HIS A 65 8.79 1.24 11.09
CA HIS A 65 9.74 0.42 10.36
C HIS A 65 10.57 1.28 9.42
N GLU A 66 11.87 1.33 9.66
CA GLU A 66 12.83 2.03 8.79
C GLU A 66 13.10 1.24 7.49
N ASP A 67 13.19 -0.08 7.62
CA ASP A 67 13.37 -0.98 6.49
C ASP A 67 12.04 -1.20 5.75
N SER A 68 12.04 -1.02 4.44
CA SER A 68 10.82 -1.11 3.62
C SER A 68 10.30 -2.54 3.45
N ALA A 69 11.17 -3.55 3.51
CA ALA A 69 10.73 -4.94 3.44
C ALA A 69 10.01 -5.35 4.74
N ASP A 70 10.52 -4.92 5.90
CA ASP A 70 9.86 -5.13 7.19
C ASP A 70 8.54 -4.36 7.29
N ALA A 71 8.53 -3.10 6.83
CA ALA A 71 7.31 -2.29 6.75
C ALA A 71 6.26 -2.97 5.86
N MET A 72 6.65 -3.41 4.66
CA MET A 72 5.74 -4.08 3.73
C MET A 72 5.24 -5.41 4.28
N ARG A 73 6.08 -6.16 4.98
CA ARG A 73 5.66 -7.38 5.70
C ARG A 73 4.58 -7.08 6.73
N ALA A 74 4.72 -6.01 7.50
CA ALA A 74 3.71 -5.59 8.49
C ALA A 74 2.40 -5.18 7.82
N VAL A 75 2.45 -4.46 6.69
CA VAL A 75 1.27 -4.10 5.88
C VAL A 75 0.57 -5.36 5.33
N ARG A 76 1.32 -6.33 4.81
CA ARG A 76 0.76 -7.60 4.31
C ARG A 76 0.12 -8.42 5.44
N TYR A 77 0.67 -8.36 6.65
CA TYR A 77 0.05 -8.94 7.85
C TYR A 77 -1.28 -8.27 8.19
N LEU A 78 -1.33 -6.94 8.13
CA LEU A 78 -2.56 -6.18 8.30
C LEU A 78 -3.60 -6.55 7.23
N ARG A 79 -3.19 -6.60 5.95
CA ARG A 79 -4.06 -7.02 4.84
C ARG A 79 -4.67 -8.40 5.11
N ARG A 80 -3.85 -9.39 5.46
CA ARG A 80 -4.30 -10.75 5.79
C ARG A 80 -5.30 -10.76 6.95
N ARG A 81 -5.05 -9.96 7.98
CA ARG A 81 -5.94 -9.82 9.14
C ARG A 81 -7.30 -9.24 8.76
N GLU A 82 -7.32 -8.24 7.91
CA GLU A 82 -8.58 -7.62 7.47
C GLU A 82 -9.34 -8.52 6.48
N ILE A 83 -8.66 -9.26 5.62
CA ILE A 83 -9.29 -10.31 4.80
C ILE A 83 -9.96 -11.36 5.69
N LEU A 84 -9.29 -11.80 6.77
CA LEU A 84 -9.89 -12.73 7.74
C LEU A 84 -11.15 -12.13 8.39
N ARG A 85 -11.11 -10.86 8.81
CA ARG A 85 -12.26 -10.15 9.38
C ARG A 85 -13.45 -10.16 8.43
N ILE A 86 -13.24 -9.77 7.18
CA ILE A 86 -14.26 -9.73 6.13
C ILE A 86 -14.80 -11.14 5.86
N ALA A 87 -13.92 -12.13 5.73
CA ALA A 87 -14.30 -13.51 5.47
C ALA A 87 -15.17 -14.12 6.60
N MET A 88 -14.84 -13.82 7.85
CA MET A 88 -15.65 -14.26 9.01
C MET A 88 -17.02 -13.58 9.01
N GLY A 89 -17.08 -12.28 8.73
CA GLY A 89 -18.33 -11.53 8.63
C GLY A 89 -19.24 -12.03 7.49
N ASP A 90 -18.65 -12.34 6.35
CA ASP A 90 -19.32 -12.92 5.18
C ASP A 90 -19.86 -14.32 5.48
N ALA A 91 -19.04 -15.22 6.00
CA ALA A 91 -19.42 -16.60 6.34
C ALA A 91 -20.56 -16.66 7.38
N LEU A 92 -20.66 -15.66 8.25
CA LEU A 92 -21.73 -15.54 9.24
C LEU A 92 -22.95 -14.78 8.72
N ASN A 93 -22.98 -14.39 7.44
CA ASN A 93 -24.07 -13.59 6.83
C ASN A 93 -24.30 -12.24 7.54
N LEU A 94 -23.24 -11.65 8.11
CA LEU A 94 -23.28 -10.36 8.80
C LEU A 94 -22.93 -9.18 7.88
N LEU A 95 -22.44 -9.47 6.68
CA LEU A 95 -22.05 -8.50 5.66
C LEU A 95 -22.88 -8.71 4.40
N SER A 96 -23.30 -7.63 3.77
CA SER A 96 -23.82 -7.70 2.40
C SER A 96 -22.67 -7.92 1.41
N VAL A 97 -22.99 -8.46 0.22
CA VAL A 97 -22.02 -8.64 -0.87
C VAL A 97 -21.29 -7.33 -1.17
N GLN A 98 -22.01 -6.20 -1.16
CA GLN A 98 -21.41 -4.87 -1.39
C GLN A 98 -20.39 -4.53 -0.30
N GLN A 99 -20.68 -4.81 0.97
CA GLN A 99 -19.74 -4.55 2.07
C GLN A 99 -18.49 -5.43 1.96
N VAL A 100 -18.64 -6.69 1.56
CA VAL A 100 -17.52 -7.61 1.31
C VAL A 100 -16.64 -7.06 0.19
N CYS A 101 -17.24 -6.78 -0.97
CA CYS A 101 -16.51 -6.31 -2.15
C CYS A 101 -15.79 -4.97 -1.90
N THR A 102 -16.49 -3.99 -1.34
CA THR A 102 -15.91 -2.68 -1.00
C THR A 102 -14.82 -2.80 0.07
N GLY A 103 -15.03 -3.67 1.07
CA GLY A 103 -14.03 -3.93 2.11
C GLY A 103 -12.74 -4.50 1.52
N LEU A 104 -12.83 -5.51 0.66
CA LEU A 104 -11.68 -6.12 -0.01
C LEU A 104 -10.96 -5.13 -0.93
N ALA A 105 -11.70 -4.37 -1.75
CA ALA A 105 -11.13 -3.34 -2.61
C ALA A 105 -10.37 -2.28 -1.78
N THR A 106 -10.97 -1.82 -0.68
CA THR A 106 -10.32 -0.83 0.21
C THR A 106 -9.02 -1.37 0.81
N VAL A 107 -8.98 -2.64 1.21
CA VAL A 107 -7.77 -3.27 1.76
C VAL A 107 -6.67 -3.35 0.70
N ASP A 108 -7.01 -3.74 -0.53
CA ASP A 108 -6.06 -3.85 -1.64
C ASP A 108 -5.55 -2.48 -2.07
N GLU A 109 -6.42 -1.47 -2.23
CA GLU A 109 -6.04 -0.08 -2.48
C GLU A 109 -5.03 0.45 -1.45
N ARG A 110 -5.31 0.25 -0.16
CA ARG A 110 -4.44 0.73 0.92
C ARG A 110 -3.11 -0.01 0.95
N THR A 111 -3.09 -1.28 0.57
CA THR A 111 -1.86 -2.06 0.43
C THR A 111 -0.99 -1.55 -0.70
N ILE A 112 -1.57 -1.24 -1.86
CA ILE A 112 -0.87 -0.65 -3.01
C ILE A 112 -0.34 0.74 -2.65
N GLY A 113 -1.16 1.58 -2.02
CA GLY A 113 -0.75 2.91 -1.57
C GLY A 113 0.40 2.88 -0.56
N ALA A 114 0.42 1.88 0.34
CA ALA A 114 1.54 1.67 1.25
C ALA A 114 2.85 1.30 0.52
N ALA A 115 2.76 0.43 -0.49
CA ALA A 115 3.91 0.05 -1.31
C ALA A 115 4.45 1.24 -2.12
N LEU A 116 3.57 2.12 -2.63
CA LEU A 116 3.96 3.36 -3.29
C LEU A 116 4.72 4.28 -2.33
N ALA A 117 4.15 4.56 -1.16
CA ALA A 117 4.79 5.42 -0.15
C ALA A 117 6.16 4.89 0.31
N LEU A 118 6.33 3.56 0.38
CA LEU A 118 7.63 2.94 0.69
C LEU A 118 8.63 3.12 -0.44
N ALA A 119 8.20 2.95 -1.70
CA ALA A 119 9.06 3.12 -2.87
C ALA A 119 9.51 4.59 -3.03
N GLU A 120 8.60 5.55 -2.82
CA GLU A 120 8.92 6.98 -2.79
C GLU A 120 9.90 7.33 -1.67
N ARG A 121 9.69 6.78 -0.46
CA ARG A 121 10.60 6.98 0.68
C ARG A 121 12.02 6.45 0.39
N GLU A 122 12.16 5.34 -0.32
CA GLU A 122 13.46 4.80 -0.71
C GLU A 122 14.15 5.68 -1.75
N GLU A 123 13.40 6.20 -2.70
CA GLU A 123 13.94 7.09 -3.75
C GLU A 123 14.46 8.41 -3.15
N VAL A 124 13.71 9.01 -2.20
CA VAL A 124 14.13 10.19 -1.44
C VAL A 124 15.46 9.93 -0.71
N LYS A 125 15.54 8.83 0.04
CA LYS A 125 16.76 8.45 0.77
C LYS A 125 17.96 8.16 -0.15
N ALA A 126 17.72 7.71 -1.37
CA ALA A 126 18.77 7.49 -2.36
C ALA A 126 19.31 8.82 -2.88
N GLY A 127 18.44 9.78 -3.20
CA GLY A 127 18.83 11.13 -3.61
C GLY A 127 19.67 11.87 -2.56
N GLU A 128 19.25 11.82 -1.30
CA GLU A 128 20.01 12.43 -0.17
C GLU A 128 21.44 11.87 -0.04
N ARG A 129 21.62 10.56 -0.27
CA ARG A 129 22.96 9.93 -0.23
C ARG A 129 23.86 10.33 -1.38
N ASP A 130 23.28 10.50 -2.57
CA ASP A 130 24.02 10.91 -3.77
C ASP A 130 24.48 12.36 -3.64
N GLU A 131 23.69 13.25 -3.02
CA GLU A 131 24.07 14.62 -2.71
C GLU A 131 25.19 14.71 -1.65
N GLU A 132 25.12 13.88 -0.60
CA GLU A 132 26.15 13.84 0.46
C GLU A 132 27.50 13.29 -0.05
N THR A 133 27.45 12.41 -1.06
CA THR A 133 28.66 11.79 -1.65
C THR A 133 29.25 12.59 -2.82
N ALA A 134 28.55 13.60 -3.32
CA ALA A 134 29.06 14.46 -4.39
C ALA A 134 30.28 15.27 -3.91
N PRO A 135 31.42 15.25 -4.64
CA PRO A 135 32.62 15.99 -4.25
C PRO A 135 32.30 17.50 -4.19
N GLN A 136 32.42 18.07 -3.00
CA GLN A 136 32.38 19.53 -2.81
C GLN A 136 33.37 20.17 -3.79
N LYS A 137 32.85 20.95 -4.74
CA LYS A 137 33.71 21.77 -5.61
C LYS A 137 34.50 22.69 -4.73
N SER A 138 35.80 22.37 -4.58
CA SER A 138 36.77 23.14 -3.83
C SER A 138 36.91 24.54 -4.42
N ASP A 139 36.79 25.53 -3.53
CA ASP A 139 37.38 26.85 -3.52
C ASP A 139 37.77 27.50 -4.84
N ALA A 140 36.98 28.47 -5.27
CA ALA A 140 37.49 29.64 -5.97
C ALA A 140 37.66 30.78 -4.97
N PRO A 141 38.72 31.63 -5.08
CA PRO A 141 39.11 32.57 -4.04
C PRO A 141 38.12 33.70 -3.86
N GLN A 142 37.87 34.01 -2.58
CA GLN A 142 37.09 35.15 -2.13
C GLN A 142 37.66 36.46 -2.68
N SER A 143 36.86 37.23 -3.38
CA SER A 143 37.04 38.64 -3.57
C SER A 143 36.05 39.39 -2.65
N ASP A 144 36.59 40.15 -1.73
CA ASP A 144 35.87 41.09 -0.85
C ASP A 144 34.98 42.04 -1.66
N SER A 145 33.71 42.06 -1.35
CA SER A 145 32.88 43.25 -1.50
C SER A 145 31.74 43.16 -0.49
N GLN A 146 31.81 44.07 0.48
CA GLN A 146 30.77 44.36 1.47
C GLN A 146 29.55 45.02 0.83
N ASP A 147 28.43 44.85 1.57
CA ASP A 147 27.18 45.61 1.55
C ASP A 147 26.13 45.25 0.51
N ALA A 148 25.13 44.47 0.99
CA ALA A 148 23.71 44.94 0.96
C ALA A 148 22.85 43.95 1.77
N ALA A 149 22.15 44.49 2.77
CA ALA A 149 21.08 43.83 3.49
C ALA A 149 19.92 43.58 2.54
N GLY A 150 19.27 42.43 2.66
CA GLY A 150 17.99 42.26 2.07
C GLY A 150 17.60 40.83 1.84
N GLU A 151 16.61 40.42 2.58
CA GLU A 151 15.61 39.41 2.27
C GLU A 151 15.99 37.93 2.49
N SER A 152 15.44 37.45 3.57
CA SER A 152 15.24 36.03 3.86
C SER A 152 14.68 35.31 2.64
N SER A 153 15.55 34.59 1.93
CA SER A 153 15.09 33.50 1.08
C SER A 153 14.51 32.43 1.99
N GLU A 154 13.20 32.30 1.99
CA GLU A 154 12.53 31.09 2.44
C GLU A 154 13.25 29.92 1.77
N ASP A 155 13.81 29.03 2.57
CA ASP A 155 14.34 27.76 2.12
C ASP A 155 13.19 27.04 1.38
N GLU A 156 13.13 27.15 0.07
CA GLU A 156 12.41 26.23 -0.77
C GLU A 156 13.07 24.86 -0.55
N GLN A 157 12.50 24.10 0.40
CA GLN A 157 12.81 22.69 0.53
C GLN A 157 12.52 22.05 -0.84
N GLN A 158 13.58 21.88 -1.63
CA GLN A 158 13.49 21.19 -2.90
C GLN A 158 12.89 19.82 -2.62
N ASN A 159 11.70 19.57 -3.18
CA ASN A 159 11.07 18.26 -3.13
C ASN A 159 12.01 17.26 -3.83
N PRO A 160 12.59 16.27 -3.12
CA PRO A 160 13.56 15.34 -3.72
C PRO A 160 12.92 14.45 -4.78
N LEU A 161 11.60 14.49 -4.93
CA LEU A 161 10.88 13.79 -5.98
C LEU A 161 10.64 14.72 -7.17
N LEU A 162 11.15 14.32 -8.33
CA LEU A 162 10.98 15.01 -9.61
C LEU A 162 9.61 14.79 -10.23
N THR A 163 8.81 13.91 -9.66
CA THR A 163 7.51 13.53 -10.22
C THR A 163 6.52 13.12 -9.13
N GLU A 164 5.26 13.40 -9.39
CA GLU A 164 4.11 12.87 -8.62
C GLU A 164 3.60 11.61 -9.31
N ILE A 165 3.30 10.56 -8.54
CA ILE A 165 2.79 9.30 -9.07
C ILE A 165 1.38 9.04 -8.54
N THR A 166 0.51 8.60 -9.43
CA THR A 166 -0.86 8.18 -9.10
C THR A 166 -1.11 6.77 -9.62
N VAL A 167 -1.71 5.93 -8.78
CA VAL A 167 -2.21 4.61 -9.17
C VAL A 167 -3.70 4.73 -9.43
N ILE A 168 -4.12 4.42 -10.65
CA ILE A 168 -5.52 4.41 -11.05
C ILE A 168 -6.02 2.98 -10.97
N ALA A 169 -6.96 2.72 -10.07
CA ALA A 169 -7.64 1.44 -9.97
C ALA A 169 -8.60 1.24 -11.15
N MET A 170 -8.53 0.05 -11.75
CA MET A 170 -9.31 -0.34 -12.91
C MET A 170 -10.15 -1.59 -12.57
N GLY A 171 -10.94 -2.05 -13.54
CA GLY A 171 -11.69 -3.30 -13.45
C GLY A 171 -12.50 -3.42 -12.17
N ARG A 172 -12.42 -4.58 -11.51
CA ARG A 172 -13.13 -4.84 -10.25
C ARG A 172 -12.61 -3.99 -9.09
N LEU A 173 -11.30 -3.72 -9.05
CA LEU A 173 -10.73 -2.86 -8.02
C LEU A 173 -11.31 -1.44 -8.14
N GLY A 174 -11.33 -0.86 -9.35
CA GLY A 174 -11.87 0.47 -9.61
C GLY A 174 -13.37 0.59 -9.35
N GLY A 175 -14.12 -0.50 -9.58
CA GLY A 175 -15.55 -0.59 -9.29
C GLY A 175 -15.89 -0.92 -7.82
N ALA A 176 -14.89 -1.13 -6.97
CA ALA A 176 -15.07 -1.66 -5.60
C ALA A 176 -15.86 -2.99 -5.57
N GLU A 177 -15.57 -3.89 -6.52
CA GLU A 177 -16.22 -5.18 -6.74
C GLU A 177 -15.27 -6.37 -6.52
N ASN A 178 -14.21 -6.20 -5.71
CA ASN A 178 -13.23 -7.26 -5.44
C ASN A 178 -13.86 -8.45 -4.72
N GLY A 179 -13.50 -9.65 -5.19
CA GLY A 179 -13.74 -10.91 -4.47
C GLY A 179 -12.48 -11.40 -3.75
N PHE A 180 -12.62 -12.44 -2.93
CA PHE A 180 -11.48 -13.10 -2.30
C PHE A 180 -10.54 -13.68 -3.37
N GLY A 181 -9.31 -13.15 -3.46
CA GLY A 181 -8.32 -13.57 -4.44
C GLY A 181 -8.49 -12.95 -5.83
N SER A 182 -9.24 -11.85 -5.96
CA SER A 182 -9.19 -11.01 -7.16
C SER A 182 -7.80 -10.40 -7.33
N ASP A 183 -7.36 -10.29 -8.57
CA ASP A 183 -6.26 -9.43 -8.97
C ASP A 183 -6.64 -7.95 -8.86
N ALA A 184 -5.65 -7.11 -8.76
CA ALA A 184 -5.78 -5.66 -8.72
C ALA A 184 -5.36 -5.07 -10.08
N ASP A 185 -6.33 -4.78 -10.92
CA ASP A 185 -6.10 -4.09 -12.19
C ASP A 185 -5.77 -2.62 -11.92
N VAL A 186 -4.61 -2.15 -12.38
CA VAL A 186 -4.16 -0.78 -12.18
C VAL A 186 -3.48 -0.18 -13.40
N MET A 187 -3.47 1.15 -13.47
CA MET A 187 -2.58 1.92 -14.33
C MET A 187 -1.74 2.88 -13.50
N PHE A 188 -0.49 3.07 -13.90
CA PHE A 188 0.43 4.00 -13.27
C PHE A 188 0.57 5.25 -14.13
N VAL A 189 0.28 6.39 -13.52
CA VAL A 189 0.37 7.70 -14.16
C VAL A 189 1.32 8.56 -13.35
N HIS A 190 2.19 9.31 -14.03
CA HIS A 190 3.02 10.28 -13.36
C HIS A 190 2.86 11.68 -13.96
N ARG A 191 3.23 12.69 -13.18
CA ARG A 191 3.31 14.09 -13.60
C ARG A 191 4.61 14.68 -13.09
N PRO A 192 5.52 15.16 -13.98
CA PRO A 192 6.69 15.89 -13.53
C PRO A 192 6.31 17.07 -12.66
N VAL A 193 7.08 17.34 -11.61
CA VAL A 193 6.92 18.58 -10.82
C VAL A 193 7.39 19.77 -11.64
N GLU A 194 6.95 20.96 -11.29
CA GLU A 194 7.31 22.17 -12.01
C GLU A 194 8.84 22.38 -12.01
N GLY A 195 9.41 22.59 -13.19
CA GLY A 195 10.84 22.79 -13.37
C GLY A 195 11.70 21.52 -13.47
N ALA A 196 11.12 20.33 -13.26
CA ALA A 196 11.86 19.08 -13.40
C ALA A 196 12.08 18.71 -14.89
N ASP A 197 13.24 18.10 -15.19
CA ASP A 197 13.47 17.51 -16.51
C ASP A 197 12.53 16.30 -16.73
N GLU A 198 11.83 16.30 -17.85
CA GLU A 198 10.82 15.28 -18.16
C GLU A 198 11.41 13.86 -18.24
N LYS A 199 12.64 13.72 -18.77
CA LYS A 199 13.30 12.42 -18.92
C LYS A 199 13.75 11.88 -17.57
N GLU A 200 14.26 12.74 -16.72
CA GLU A 200 14.68 12.37 -15.36
C GLU A 200 13.45 12.02 -14.50
N ALA A 201 12.39 12.81 -14.58
CA ALA A 201 11.11 12.54 -13.92
C ALA A 201 10.49 11.20 -14.38
N GLN A 202 10.53 10.92 -15.70
CA GLN A 202 10.07 9.62 -16.23
C GLN A 202 10.96 8.46 -15.74
N ALA A 203 12.28 8.65 -15.69
CA ALA A 203 13.21 7.64 -15.18
C ALA A 203 12.96 7.37 -13.68
N GLN A 204 12.75 8.41 -12.89
CA GLN A 204 12.40 8.30 -11.47
C GLN A 204 11.05 7.57 -11.29
N ALA A 205 10.01 7.96 -12.04
CA ALA A 205 8.71 7.28 -12.02
C ALA A 205 8.84 5.77 -12.30
N ASN A 206 9.65 5.40 -13.28
CA ASN A 206 9.92 3.99 -13.59
C ASN A 206 10.60 3.26 -12.41
N ARG A 207 11.59 3.87 -11.75
CA ARG A 207 12.25 3.27 -10.57
C ARG A 207 11.26 3.04 -9.45
N ILE A 208 10.47 4.07 -9.10
CA ILE A 208 9.47 4.00 -8.03
C ILE A 208 8.43 2.93 -8.30
N VAL A 209 7.83 2.89 -9.50
CA VAL A 209 6.79 1.91 -9.84
C VAL A 209 7.35 0.48 -9.90
N ASN A 210 8.54 0.29 -10.45
CA ASN A 210 9.19 -1.02 -10.41
C ASN A 210 9.46 -1.48 -8.97
N ARG A 211 9.88 -0.55 -8.09
CA ARG A 211 10.10 -0.85 -6.68
C ARG A 211 8.80 -1.19 -5.96
N LEU A 212 7.72 -0.44 -6.21
CA LEU A 212 6.38 -0.76 -5.71
C LEU A 212 5.99 -2.21 -6.06
N MET A 213 6.12 -2.57 -7.34
CA MET A 213 5.78 -3.91 -7.82
C MET A 213 6.64 -5.00 -7.16
N GLN A 214 7.92 -4.72 -6.92
CA GLN A 214 8.81 -5.61 -6.18
C GLN A 214 8.37 -5.78 -4.73
N LEU A 215 8.08 -4.70 -4.01
CA LEU A 215 7.65 -4.73 -2.61
C LEU A 215 6.38 -5.58 -2.40
N ILE A 216 5.45 -5.52 -3.35
CA ILE A 216 4.23 -6.33 -3.29
C ILE A 216 4.52 -7.82 -3.58
N LYS A 217 5.36 -8.11 -4.58
CA LYS A 217 5.58 -9.48 -5.09
C LYS A 217 6.65 -10.26 -4.34
N GLN A 218 7.65 -9.58 -3.75
CA GLN A 218 8.79 -10.27 -3.13
C GLN A 218 8.35 -11.14 -1.95
N PRO A 219 8.95 -12.33 -1.79
CA PRO A 219 8.73 -13.16 -0.62
C PRO A 219 9.18 -12.45 0.66
N VAL A 220 8.33 -12.40 1.67
CA VAL A 220 8.67 -11.85 2.99
C VAL A 220 9.26 -12.92 3.91
N ARG A 221 10.14 -12.53 4.81
CA ARG A 221 10.76 -13.43 5.79
C ARG A 221 10.61 -12.88 7.22
N PRO A 222 10.11 -13.69 8.18
CA PRO A 222 9.49 -15.00 7.97
C PRO A 222 8.23 -14.92 7.08
N ALA A 223 7.93 -16.00 6.38
CA ALA A 223 6.75 -16.06 5.50
C ALA A 223 5.45 -15.89 6.31
N ILE A 224 4.49 -15.18 5.74
CA ILE A 224 3.15 -15.05 6.33
C ILE A 224 2.35 -16.29 5.94
N ARG A 225 2.01 -17.09 6.94
CA ARG A 225 1.26 -18.34 6.72
C ARG A 225 -0.15 -18.05 6.21
N ALA A 226 -0.66 -18.90 5.31
CA ALA A 226 -1.96 -18.76 4.66
C ALA A 226 -2.20 -17.40 3.98
N GLU A 227 -1.15 -16.64 3.69
CA GLU A 227 -1.26 -15.43 2.90
C GLU A 227 -1.61 -15.78 1.44
N ARG A 228 -2.55 -15.03 0.89
CA ARG A 228 -2.73 -14.90 -0.56
C ARG A 228 -2.08 -13.59 -0.98
N PRO A 229 -0.93 -13.62 -1.66
CA PRO A 229 -0.27 -12.41 -2.14
C PRO A 229 -1.24 -11.59 -3.01
N LEU A 230 -1.13 -10.27 -2.95
CA LEU A 230 -1.85 -9.40 -3.84
C LEU A 230 -1.21 -9.48 -5.24
N GLU A 231 -1.97 -9.89 -6.22
CA GLU A 231 -1.55 -9.85 -7.62
C GLU A 231 -1.95 -8.49 -8.20
N VAL A 232 -0.95 -7.72 -8.62
CA VAL A 232 -1.15 -6.43 -9.28
C VAL A 232 -0.94 -6.63 -10.77
N ASP A 233 -1.97 -6.35 -11.56
CA ASP A 233 -1.97 -6.40 -13.01
C ASP A 233 -2.06 -4.98 -13.59
N ALA A 234 -1.11 -4.63 -14.45
CA ALA A 234 -1.07 -3.35 -15.13
C ALA A 234 -1.29 -3.49 -16.66
N ASP A 235 -1.85 -4.60 -17.11
CA ASP A 235 -1.99 -4.92 -18.54
C ASP A 235 -3.11 -4.14 -19.24
N LEU A 236 -3.99 -3.48 -18.48
CA LEU A 236 -5.03 -2.58 -19.02
C LEU A 236 -4.50 -1.22 -19.49
N ARG A 237 -3.19 -0.97 -19.34
CA ARG A 237 -2.56 0.24 -19.84
C ARG A 237 -2.54 0.31 -21.38
N PRO A 238 -2.38 1.51 -21.98
CA PRO A 238 -2.23 1.65 -23.44
C PRO A 238 -1.15 0.71 -23.99
N GLU A 239 -1.47 0.02 -25.09
CA GLU A 239 -0.63 -1.00 -25.74
C GLU A 239 -0.38 -2.26 -24.87
N GLY A 240 -1.11 -2.43 -23.77
CA GLY A 240 -1.01 -3.60 -22.90
C GLY A 240 0.41 -3.86 -22.42
N LYS A 241 0.84 -5.13 -22.43
CA LYS A 241 2.18 -5.55 -21.99
C LYS A 241 3.33 -4.93 -22.77
N GLN A 242 3.08 -4.46 -23.99
CA GLN A 242 4.09 -3.82 -24.84
C GLN A 242 4.29 -2.34 -24.52
N GLY A 243 3.31 -1.70 -23.86
CA GLY A 243 3.36 -0.31 -23.47
C GLY A 243 4.23 -0.07 -22.24
N ALA A 244 4.69 1.19 -22.09
CA ALA A 244 5.42 1.61 -20.89
C ALA A 244 4.60 1.34 -19.62
N LEU A 245 5.25 0.83 -18.57
CA LEU A 245 4.60 0.48 -17.32
C LEU A 245 4.00 1.72 -16.63
N VAL A 246 4.71 2.85 -16.65
CA VAL A 246 4.22 4.14 -16.16
C VAL A 246 4.36 5.17 -17.27
N ARG A 247 3.33 6.00 -17.45
CA ARG A 247 3.28 7.05 -18.47
C ARG A 247 2.96 8.40 -17.85
N SER A 248 3.42 9.46 -18.49
CA SER A 248 3.03 10.81 -18.09
C SER A 248 1.53 11.06 -18.32
N LEU A 249 0.96 11.94 -17.52
CA LEU A 249 -0.44 12.34 -17.67
C LEU A 249 -0.73 12.91 -19.07
N ASP A 250 0.21 13.65 -19.65
CA ASP A 250 0.05 14.22 -20.98
C ASP A 250 0.09 13.16 -22.08
N SER A 251 0.92 12.11 -21.90
CA SER A 251 0.89 10.94 -22.80
C SER A 251 -0.45 10.21 -22.77
N TYR A 252 -1.10 10.11 -21.59
CA TYR A 252 -2.46 9.55 -21.49
C TYR A 252 -3.48 10.43 -22.19
N ARG A 253 -3.45 11.76 -21.98
CA ARG A 253 -4.34 12.71 -22.66
C ARG A 253 -4.21 12.68 -24.17
N ALA A 254 -3.00 12.44 -24.67
CA ALA A 254 -2.77 12.34 -26.11
C ALA A 254 -3.24 11.00 -26.70
N TYR A 255 -3.33 9.95 -25.89
CA TYR A 255 -3.77 8.61 -26.31
C TYR A 255 -5.30 8.49 -26.37
N TYR A 256 -6.03 9.10 -25.43
CA TYR A 256 -7.50 9.08 -25.32
C TYR A 256 -8.11 10.40 -25.83
#